data_bb6e8e045ad9b0985d6b726fc3e39ea6
#
_entry.id   bb6e8e045ad9b0985d6b726fc3e39ea6
#
_cell.length_a   1.000
_cell.length_b   1.000
_cell.length_c   1.000
_cell.angle_alpha   90.00
_cell.angle_beta   90.00
_cell.angle_gamma   90.00
#
_symmetry.space_group_name_H-M   'P 1'
#
loop_
_entity.id
_entity.type
_entity.pdbx_description
1 polymer ?
#
loop_
_entity_poly.entity_id
_entity_poly.type
_entity_poly.pdbx_seq_one_letter_code
_entity_poly.pdbx_strand_id
1 'polypeptide(L)'
;MPEVFQELEVEKLFHKVSQRPGKPFWFGQKKECKLFAFPGNPISTFANCLAYFYPWYYKSTGIKINDETAILTENVSFKPNLMYFLQVKLSHKYGHLLATPIKGNGSGDLASLVNSDAFIQLPKDQKEYKKGENYPIIRYRS
;
A
#
# COMPACT_ATOMS: atom_id res chain seq x y z
N MET A 1 -5.61 21.42 -4.67
CA MET A 1 -5.93 20.74 -3.40
C MET A 1 -5.21 21.34 -2.19
N PRO A 2 -3.87 21.53 -2.15
CA PRO A 2 -3.21 22.13 -0.96
C PRO A 2 -3.71 23.53 -0.60
N GLU A 3 -4.04 24.36 -1.57
CA GLU A 3 -4.53 25.73 -1.39
C GLU A 3 -5.88 25.77 -0.67
N VAL A 4 -6.82 24.90 -1.05
CA VAL A 4 -8.14 24.79 -0.40
C VAL A 4 -8.00 24.39 1.08
N PHE A 5 -7.03 23.55 1.42
CA PHE A 5 -6.80 23.15 2.81
C PHE A 5 -6.21 24.30 3.65
N GLN A 6 -5.42 25.18 3.03
CA GLN A 6 -4.94 26.40 3.71
C GLN A 6 -6.08 27.37 3.98
N GLU A 7 -6.97 27.60 3.02
CA GLU A 7 -8.16 28.44 3.19
C GLU A 7 -9.08 27.91 4.30
N LEU A 8 -9.15 26.58 4.44
CA LEU A 8 -9.91 25.91 5.49
C LEU A 8 -9.17 25.83 6.83
N GLU A 9 -8.01 26.44 6.96
CA GLU A 9 -7.16 26.39 8.17
C GLU A 9 -6.83 24.96 8.62
N VAL A 10 -6.61 24.05 7.67
CA VAL A 10 -6.20 22.67 7.95
C VAL A 10 -4.69 22.62 8.11
N GLU A 11 -4.23 22.18 9.27
CA GLU A 11 -2.82 21.96 9.53
C GLU A 11 -2.29 20.78 8.68
N LYS A 12 -1.30 21.03 7.85
CA LYS A 12 -0.60 19.98 7.10
C LYS A 12 0.39 19.27 8.00
N LEU A 13 0.22 17.98 8.19
CA LEU A 13 1.18 17.15 8.92
C LEU A 13 2.27 16.60 7.99
N PHE A 14 1.88 16.07 6.83
CA PHE A 14 2.84 15.74 5.77
C PHE A 14 2.21 15.70 4.38
N HIS A 15 3.08 15.73 3.35
CA HIS A 15 2.69 15.57 1.95
C HIS A 15 3.77 14.79 1.21
N LYS A 16 3.35 13.80 0.43
CA LYS A 16 4.17 12.81 -0.29
C LYS A 16 4.81 11.77 0.65
N VAL A 17 4.78 10.55 0.20
CA VAL A 17 5.37 9.39 0.86
C VAL A 17 6.32 8.67 -0.11
N SER A 18 7.36 8.06 0.43
CA SER A 18 8.37 7.35 -0.39
C SER A 18 7.89 5.95 -0.76
N GLN A 19 6.81 5.88 -1.56
CA GLN A 19 6.22 4.62 -2.01
C GLN A 19 5.72 4.66 -3.46
N ARG A 20 5.45 3.49 -4.02
CA ARG A 20 4.76 3.28 -5.30
C ARG A 20 3.80 2.09 -5.19
N PRO A 21 2.52 2.22 -5.64
CA PRO A 21 1.83 3.46 -6.01
C PRO A 21 1.51 4.35 -4.80
N GLY A 22 0.96 5.54 -5.05
CA GLY A 22 0.40 6.39 -4.00
C GLY A 22 1.32 7.46 -3.40
N LYS A 23 2.46 7.75 -4.04
CA LYS A 23 3.41 8.79 -3.59
C LYS A 23 2.77 10.15 -3.23
N PRO A 24 1.82 10.73 -4.03
CA PRO A 24 1.24 12.03 -3.71
C PRO A 24 0.11 11.96 -2.67
N PHE A 25 0.35 11.27 -1.57
CA PHE A 25 -0.53 11.26 -0.42
C PHE A 25 -0.33 12.49 0.46
N TRP A 26 -1.43 13.12 0.91
CA TRP A 26 -1.43 14.27 1.80
C TRP A 26 -2.22 13.95 3.07
N PHE A 27 -1.70 14.34 4.22
CA PHE A 27 -2.33 14.12 5.51
C PHE A 27 -2.28 15.39 6.36
N GLY A 28 -3.38 15.71 7.00
CA GLY A 28 -3.50 16.87 7.87
C GLY A 28 -4.57 16.73 8.91
N GLN A 29 -4.75 17.79 9.70
CA GLN A 29 -5.76 17.83 10.75
C GLN A 29 -6.33 19.23 10.91
N LYS A 30 -7.60 19.28 11.34
CA LYS A 30 -8.23 20.50 11.85
C LYS A 30 -8.98 20.12 13.12
N LYS A 31 -8.53 20.65 14.27
CA LYS A 31 -9.01 20.23 15.60
C LYS A 31 -8.87 18.72 15.77
N GLU A 32 -9.95 18.03 16.07
CA GLU A 32 -9.96 16.56 16.21
C GLU A 32 -10.16 15.79 14.90
N CYS A 33 -10.51 16.52 13.82
CA CYS A 33 -10.75 15.92 12.51
C CYS A 33 -9.43 15.59 11.80
N LYS A 34 -9.28 14.36 11.32
CA LYS A 34 -8.15 13.92 10.50
C LYS A 34 -8.55 13.90 9.02
N LEU A 35 -7.68 14.45 8.18
CA LEU A 35 -7.92 14.56 6.74
C LEU A 35 -6.89 13.72 5.98
N PHE A 36 -7.40 12.80 5.16
CA PHE A 36 -6.63 11.95 4.27
C PHE A 36 -6.95 12.35 2.83
N ALA A 37 -6.02 12.98 2.13
CA ALA A 37 -6.21 13.32 0.72
C ALA A 37 -5.41 12.35 -0.14
N PHE A 38 -6.14 11.49 -0.83
CA PHE A 38 -5.58 10.47 -1.70
C PHE A 38 -5.37 10.97 -3.14
N PRO A 39 -4.39 10.43 -3.88
CA PRO A 39 -4.20 10.76 -5.29
C PRO A 39 -5.40 10.29 -6.14
N GLY A 40 -5.62 10.92 -7.29
CA GLY A 40 -6.73 10.58 -8.18
C GLY A 40 -6.63 9.23 -8.90
N ASN A 41 -5.46 8.60 -8.93
CA ASN A 41 -5.31 7.27 -9.51
C ASN A 41 -5.96 6.22 -8.60
N PRO A 42 -6.92 5.39 -9.11
CA PRO A 42 -7.69 4.46 -8.27
C PRO A 42 -6.85 3.44 -7.51
N ILE A 43 -5.82 2.87 -8.12
CA ILE A 43 -4.93 1.90 -7.46
C ILE A 43 -4.13 2.59 -6.36
N SER A 44 -3.66 3.81 -6.61
CA SER A 44 -2.95 4.61 -5.62
C SER A 44 -3.84 4.97 -4.43
N THR A 45 -5.09 5.36 -4.71
CA THR A 45 -6.10 5.63 -3.67
C THR A 45 -6.36 4.38 -2.83
N PHE A 46 -6.56 3.25 -3.48
CA PHE A 46 -6.82 1.99 -2.81
C PHE A 46 -5.64 1.54 -1.93
N ALA A 47 -4.42 1.58 -2.47
CA ALA A 47 -3.21 1.25 -1.71
C ALA A 47 -3.03 2.17 -0.49
N ASN A 48 -3.23 3.49 -0.64
CA ASN A 48 -3.12 4.44 0.46
C ASN A 48 -4.23 4.25 1.51
N CYS A 49 -5.44 3.94 1.08
CA CYS A 49 -6.54 3.64 1.99
C CYS A 49 -6.20 2.43 2.87
N LEU A 50 -5.70 1.36 2.28
CA LEU A 50 -5.31 0.15 2.99
C LEU A 50 -4.09 0.36 3.90
N ALA A 51 -3.10 1.14 3.44
CA ALA A 51 -1.85 1.33 4.17
C ALA A 51 -1.91 2.37 5.29
N TYR A 52 -2.81 3.36 5.19
CA TYR A 52 -2.85 4.50 6.12
C TYR A 52 -4.19 4.69 6.80
N PHE A 53 -5.30 4.72 6.05
CA PHE A 53 -6.61 4.99 6.62
C PHE A 53 -7.09 3.84 7.51
N TYR A 54 -7.09 2.61 7.03
CA TYR A 54 -7.56 1.47 7.82
C TYR A 54 -6.72 1.21 9.07
N PRO A 55 -5.37 1.24 9.04
CA PRO A 55 -4.58 1.10 10.26
C PRO A 55 -4.87 2.20 11.29
N TRP A 56 -5.04 3.45 10.84
CA TRP A 56 -5.46 4.54 11.71
C TRP A 56 -6.85 4.28 12.31
N TYR A 57 -7.82 3.89 11.48
CA TYR A 57 -9.19 3.60 11.92
C TYR A 57 -9.22 2.47 12.95
N TYR A 58 -8.54 1.37 12.68
CA TYR A 58 -8.48 0.23 13.59
C TYR A 58 -7.83 0.59 14.93
N LYS A 59 -6.73 1.34 14.91
CA LYS A 59 -6.10 1.86 16.13
C LYS A 59 -7.07 2.77 16.92
N SER A 60 -7.78 3.62 16.22
CA SER A 60 -8.72 4.58 16.85
C SER A 60 -9.93 3.88 17.48
N THR A 61 -10.32 2.72 16.95
CA THR A 61 -11.48 1.94 17.43
C THR A 61 -11.08 0.76 18.34
N GLY A 62 -9.77 0.57 18.57
CA GLY A 62 -9.27 -0.53 19.42
C GLY A 62 -9.31 -1.91 18.75
N ILE A 63 -9.56 -1.98 17.45
CA ILE A 63 -9.52 -3.22 16.68
C ILE A 63 -8.07 -3.67 16.49
N LYS A 64 -7.75 -4.88 16.91
CA LYS A 64 -6.44 -5.48 16.68
C LYS A 64 -6.39 -6.10 15.30
N ILE A 65 -5.32 -5.78 14.56
CA ILE A 65 -4.99 -6.42 13.28
C ILE A 65 -3.75 -7.28 13.51
N ASN A 66 -3.76 -8.48 12.94
CA ASN A 66 -2.59 -9.33 12.92
C ASN A 66 -1.76 -8.99 11.67
N ASP A 67 -0.47 -8.80 11.85
CA ASP A 67 0.47 -8.68 10.75
C ASP A 67 0.56 -10.03 10.02
N GLU A 68 0.44 -9.98 8.70
CA GLU A 68 0.50 -11.14 7.83
C GLU A 68 1.70 -11.00 6.90
N THR A 69 2.39 -12.11 6.65
CA THR A 69 3.53 -12.15 5.72
C THR A 69 3.34 -13.27 4.71
N ALA A 70 3.97 -13.14 3.54
CA ALA A 70 3.94 -14.15 2.50
C ALA A 70 5.31 -14.29 1.81
N ILE A 71 5.58 -15.49 1.32
CA ILE A 71 6.83 -15.85 0.65
C ILE A 71 6.71 -15.52 -0.84
N LEU A 72 7.64 -14.74 -1.35
CA LEU A 72 7.71 -14.37 -2.76
C LEU A 72 8.03 -15.59 -3.63
N THR A 73 7.24 -15.85 -4.67
CA THR A 73 7.40 -17.02 -5.54
C THR A 73 8.31 -16.79 -6.72
N GLU A 74 8.62 -15.53 -7.05
CA GLU A 74 9.47 -15.14 -8.19
C GLU A 74 10.42 -14.02 -7.77
N ASN A 75 11.53 -13.86 -8.48
CA ASN A 75 12.41 -12.71 -8.31
C ASN A 75 11.72 -11.44 -8.83
N VAL A 76 11.85 -10.35 -8.11
CA VAL A 76 11.31 -9.04 -8.48
C VAL A 76 12.43 -8.02 -8.49
N SER A 77 12.53 -7.24 -9.57
CA SER A 77 13.43 -6.10 -9.69
C SER A 77 12.63 -4.80 -9.67
N PHE A 78 13.02 -3.87 -8.80
CA PHE A 78 12.40 -2.55 -8.70
C PHE A 78 13.46 -1.48 -8.43
N LYS A 79 13.86 -0.75 -9.46
CA LYS A 79 14.98 0.21 -9.42
C LYS A 79 14.75 1.46 -8.56
N PRO A 80 13.53 2.05 -8.49
CA PRO A 80 13.29 3.24 -7.68
C PRO A 80 13.55 3.00 -6.19
N ASN A 81 14.14 3.98 -5.51
CA ASN A 81 14.34 3.90 -4.04
C ASN A 81 13.05 4.30 -3.30
N LEU A 82 12.02 3.49 -3.44
CA LEU A 82 10.69 3.64 -2.87
C LEU A 82 10.24 2.31 -2.29
N MET A 83 9.41 2.33 -1.25
CA MET A 83 8.64 1.16 -0.86
C MET A 83 7.71 0.77 -2.00
N TYR A 84 7.70 -0.50 -2.38
CA TYR A 84 6.90 -0.98 -3.48
C TYR A 84 5.74 -1.86 -2.99
N PHE A 85 4.52 -1.37 -3.18
CA PHE A 85 3.30 -2.15 -2.97
C PHE A 85 2.98 -2.91 -4.27
N LEU A 86 3.49 -4.12 -4.37
CA LEU A 86 3.31 -4.97 -5.54
C LEU A 86 2.05 -5.83 -5.38
N GLN A 87 1.20 -5.83 -6.38
CA GLN A 87 0.02 -6.69 -6.42
C GLN A 87 0.41 -8.16 -6.58
N VAL A 88 -0.17 -9.01 -5.74
CA VAL A 88 0.13 -10.44 -5.74
C VAL A 88 -1.13 -11.29 -5.66
N LYS A 89 -1.07 -12.47 -6.26
CA LYS A 89 -1.99 -13.56 -6.03
C LYS A 89 -1.48 -14.40 -4.88
N LEU A 90 -2.37 -14.74 -3.94
CA LEU A 90 -2.04 -15.55 -2.79
C LEU A 90 -2.41 -17.03 -3.01
N SER A 91 -1.58 -17.92 -2.51
CA SER A 91 -1.87 -19.35 -2.46
C SER A 91 -1.22 -20.00 -1.25
N HIS A 92 -1.80 -21.10 -0.78
CA HIS A 92 -1.23 -21.90 0.32
C HIS A 92 -0.59 -23.15 -0.25
N LYS A 93 0.64 -23.44 0.17
CA LYS A 93 1.35 -24.68 -0.16
C LYS A 93 2.24 -25.14 0.99
N TYR A 94 2.06 -26.38 1.42
CA TYR A 94 2.83 -26.99 2.52
C TYR A 94 2.86 -26.15 3.80
N GLY A 95 1.73 -25.53 4.15
CA GLY A 95 1.62 -24.68 5.35
C GLY A 95 2.18 -23.26 5.21
N HIS A 96 2.71 -22.89 4.03
CA HIS A 96 3.21 -21.56 3.75
C HIS A 96 2.24 -20.75 2.90
N LEU A 97 2.14 -19.45 3.20
CA LEU A 97 1.46 -18.48 2.36
C LEU A 97 2.42 -17.98 1.30
N LEU A 98 2.07 -18.18 0.03
CA LEU A 98 2.88 -17.80 -1.12
C LEU A 98 2.27 -16.59 -1.82
N ALA A 99 3.12 -15.65 -2.24
CA ALA A 99 2.75 -14.46 -2.99
C ALA A 99 3.36 -14.50 -4.40
N THR A 100 2.50 -14.64 -5.40
CA THR A 100 2.91 -14.63 -6.81
C THR A 100 2.65 -13.26 -7.42
N PRO A 101 3.69 -12.55 -7.91
CA PRO A 101 3.53 -11.25 -8.53
C PRO A 101 2.56 -11.26 -9.71
N ILE A 102 1.67 -10.28 -9.76
CA ILE A 102 0.81 -10.03 -10.92
C ILE A 102 1.53 -9.06 -11.85
N LYS A 103 1.79 -9.51 -13.08
CA LYS A 103 2.34 -8.66 -14.14
C LYS A 103 1.22 -7.75 -14.66
N GLY A 104 1.19 -6.51 -14.19
CA GLY A 104 0.23 -5.50 -14.65
C GLY A 104 0.82 -4.59 -15.71
N ASN A 105 -0.04 -4.01 -16.54
CA ASN A 105 0.33 -3.06 -17.60
C ASN A 105 0.57 -1.62 -17.08
N GLY A 106 0.88 -1.47 -15.77
CA GLY A 106 1.16 -0.17 -15.16
C GLY A 106 0.18 0.21 -14.04
N SER A 107 0.43 1.36 -13.41
CA SER A 107 -0.27 1.84 -12.20
C SER A 107 -1.73 2.27 -12.40
N GLY A 108 -2.26 2.20 -13.62
CA GLY A 108 -3.64 2.55 -13.95
C GLY A 108 -4.55 1.37 -14.28
N ASP A 109 -4.01 0.14 -14.25
CA ASP A 109 -4.76 -1.05 -14.64
C ASP A 109 -5.61 -1.59 -13.47
N LEU A 110 -6.88 -1.16 -13.41
CA LEU A 110 -7.85 -1.67 -12.44
C LEU A 110 -8.11 -3.17 -12.58
N ALA A 111 -7.94 -3.73 -13.78
CA ALA A 111 -8.13 -5.16 -14.01
C ALA A 111 -7.12 -6.00 -13.22
N SER A 112 -5.94 -5.47 -12.96
CA SER A 112 -4.94 -6.14 -12.11
C SER A 112 -5.42 -6.33 -10.67
N LEU A 113 -6.22 -5.41 -10.12
CA LEU A 113 -6.82 -5.55 -8.78
C LEU A 113 -7.85 -6.69 -8.72
N VAL A 114 -8.55 -6.97 -9.82
CA VAL A 114 -9.51 -8.08 -9.88
C VAL A 114 -8.80 -9.43 -9.77
N ASN A 115 -7.59 -9.52 -10.30
CA ASN A 115 -6.80 -10.74 -10.37
C ASN A 115 -5.84 -10.92 -9.19
N SER A 116 -5.74 -9.94 -8.29
CA SER A 116 -4.85 -9.96 -7.12
C SER A 116 -5.63 -10.05 -5.81
N ASP A 117 -4.97 -10.52 -4.76
CA ASP A 117 -5.57 -10.76 -3.45
C ASP A 117 -4.97 -9.84 -2.37
N ALA A 118 -3.75 -9.36 -2.60
CA ALA A 118 -3.00 -8.55 -1.65
C ALA A 118 -1.98 -7.63 -2.33
N PHE A 119 -1.50 -6.64 -1.58
CA PHE A 119 -0.24 -5.98 -1.84
C PHE A 119 0.86 -6.60 -0.97
N ILE A 120 1.98 -7.05 -1.59
CA ILE A 120 3.20 -7.35 -0.85
C ILE A 120 4.03 -6.07 -0.71
N GLN A 121 4.54 -5.81 0.49
CA GLN A 121 5.28 -4.59 0.83
C GLN A 121 6.78 -4.85 0.71
N LEU A 122 7.36 -4.45 -0.42
CA LEU A 122 8.79 -4.57 -0.66
C LEU A 122 9.50 -3.31 -0.17
N PRO A 123 10.48 -3.43 0.77
CA PRO A 123 11.11 -2.28 1.38
C PRO A 123 11.93 -1.47 0.38
N LYS A 124 12.08 -0.16 0.65
CA LYS A 124 13.05 0.68 -0.05
C LYS A 124 14.49 0.27 0.34
N ASP A 125 15.46 0.84 -0.30
CA ASP A 125 16.89 0.63 -0.06
C ASP A 125 17.46 -0.71 -0.59
N GLN A 126 16.65 -1.48 -1.31
CA GLN A 126 17.11 -2.59 -2.16
C GLN A 126 16.41 -2.55 -3.52
N LYS A 127 17.02 -3.16 -4.53
CA LYS A 127 16.52 -3.15 -5.91
C LYS A 127 16.10 -4.52 -6.41
N GLU A 128 16.55 -5.55 -5.74
CA GLU A 128 16.29 -6.94 -6.07
C GLU A 128 15.70 -7.66 -4.86
N TYR A 129 14.59 -8.34 -5.08
CA TYR A 129 13.86 -9.11 -4.08
C TYR A 129 13.82 -10.55 -4.58
N LYS A 130 14.35 -11.49 -3.80
CA LYS A 130 14.56 -12.85 -4.25
C LYS A 130 13.36 -13.75 -3.96
N LYS A 131 13.10 -14.66 -4.86
CA LYS A 131 12.23 -15.80 -4.61
C LYS A 131 12.61 -16.49 -3.30
N GLY A 132 11.62 -16.83 -2.48
CA GLY A 132 11.81 -17.48 -1.18
C GLY A 132 11.93 -16.51 -0.01
N GLU A 133 12.13 -15.23 -0.26
CA GLU A 133 12.11 -14.21 0.80
C GLU A 133 10.68 -13.92 1.26
N ASN A 134 10.54 -13.61 2.56
CA ASN A 134 9.27 -13.36 3.22
C ASN A 134 9.09 -11.85 3.48
N TYR A 135 7.92 -11.32 3.10
CA TYR A 135 7.60 -9.89 3.23
C TYR A 135 6.20 -9.68 3.80
N PRO A 136 5.96 -8.54 4.48
CA PRO A 136 4.62 -8.16 4.92
C PRO A 136 3.66 -8.03 3.74
N ILE A 137 2.40 -8.38 3.98
CA ILE A 137 1.33 -8.17 3.01
C ILE A 137 0.17 -7.37 3.60
N ILE A 138 -0.56 -6.69 2.74
CA ILE A 138 -1.87 -6.12 3.05
C ILE A 138 -2.88 -6.87 2.20
N ARG A 139 -3.58 -7.81 2.83
CA ARG A 139 -4.62 -8.59 2.18
C ARG A 139 -5.90 -7.77 2.05
N TYR A 140 -6.54 -7.78 0.89
CA TYR A 140 -7.81 -7.12 0.64
C TYR A 140 -8.87 -8.05 0.01
N ARG A 141 -8.50 -9.29 -0.20
CA ARG A 141 -9.40 -10.35 -0.67
C ARG A 141 -9.16 -11.64 0.12
N SER A 142 -10.23 -12.24 0.56
CA SER A 142 -10.24 -13.56 1.26
C SER A 142 -10.06 -14.72 0.29
#